data_895481e424eac63e867096409f0a8f26
#
_entry.id   895481e424eac63e867096409f0a8f26
#
_cell.length_a   1.000
_cell.length_b   1.000
_cell.length_c   1.000
_cell.angle_alpha   90.00
_cell.angle_beta   90.00
_cell.angle_gamma   90.00
#
_symmetry.space_group_name_H-M   'P 1'
#
loop_
_entity.id
_entity.type
_entity.pdbx_description
1 polymer ?
#
loop_
_entity_poly.entity_id
_entity_poly.type
_entity_poly.pdbx_seq_one_letter_code
_entity_poly.pdbx_strand_id
1 'polypeptide(L)' 'WVGTSESGVGYYERYGFVRDHVVKNFFTNNYPEPIIDNGIPCVDMTYLYLEIR' A
#
# COMPACT_ATOMS: atom_id res chain seq x y z
N TRP A 1 1.98 -1.49 11.93
CA TRP A 1 1.17 -1.25 10.72
C TRP A 1 1.94 -0.44 9.72
N VAL A 2 1.76 -0.77 8.46
CA VAL A 2 2.34 0.00 7.37
C VAL A 2 1.30 0.12 6.24
N GLY A 3 1.24 1.30 5.65
CA GLY A 3 0.40 1.54 4.48
C GLY A 3 1.29 1.75 3.26
N THR A 4 0.98 1.09 2.15
CA THR A 4 1.76 1.22 0.93
C THR A 4 0.87 1.11 -0.29
N SER A 5 1.39 1.53 -1.43
CA SER A 5 0.74 1.28 -2.71
C SER A 5 0.86 -0.21 -3.06
N GLU A 6 0.07 -0.65 -4.03
CA GLU A 6 0.09 -2.05 -4.43
C GLU A 6 1.48 -2.52 -4.85
N SER A 7 2.27 -1.65 -5.46
CA SER A 7 3.63 -1.99 -5.88
C SER A 7 4.56 -2.28 -4.71
N GLY A 8 4.26 -1.77 -3.51
CA GLY A 8 5.08 -2.00 -2.33
C GLY A 8 4.69 -3.21 -1.50
N VAL A 9 3.52 -3.80 -1.77
CA VAL A 9 3.02 -4.92 -0.98
C VAL A 9 3.96 -6.10 -0.98
N GLY A 10 4.49 -6.47 -2.14
CA GLY A 10 5.41 -7.60 -2.26
C GLY A 10 6.67 -7.42 -1.41
N TYR A 11 7.17 -6.19 -1.34
CA TYR A 11 8.34 -5.88 -0.53
C TYR A 11 8.08 -6.19 0.95
N TYR A 12 6.94 -5.73 1.46
CA TYR A 12 6.61 -5.95 2.87
C TYR A 12 6.26 -7.39 3.17
N GLU A 13 5.58 -8.07 2.26
CA GLU A 13 5.25 -9.49 2.44
C GLU A 13 6.50 -10.35 2.58
N ARG A 14 7.58 -9.98 1.89
CA ARG A 14 8.86 -10.70 1.99
C ARG A 14 9.47 -10.62 3.39
N TYR A 15 9.13 -9.59 4.14
CA TYR A 15 9.64 -9.39 5.49
C TYR A 15 8.68 -9.87 6.57
N GLY A 16 7.66 -10.61 6.19
CA GLY A 16 6.74 -11.22 7.13
C GLY A 16 5.50 -10.41 7.44
N PHE A 17 5.28 -9.30 6.73
CA PHE A 17 4.06 -8.53 6.90
C PHE A 17 2.89 -9.26 6.28
N VAL A 18 1.72 -9.12 6.89
CA VAL A 18 0.49 -9.75 6.43
C VAL A 18 -0.46 -8.69 5.94
N ARG A 19 -1.03 -8.91 4.75
CA ARG A 19 -2.01 -8.00 4.18
C ARG A 19 -3.29 -8.05 5.00
N ASP A 20 -3.76 -6.88 5.46
CA ASP A 20 -4.96 -6.78 6.27
C ASP A 20 -6.14 -6.26 5.46
N HIS A 21 -6.07 -5.01 5.01
CA HIS A 21 -7.17 -4.41 4.27
C HIS A 21 -6.64 -3.40 3.24
N VAL A 22 -7.51 -3.04 2.32
CA VAL A 22 -7.21 -2.05 1.27
C VAL A 22 -8.20 -0.90 1.38
N VAL A 23 -7.67 0.32 1.40
CA VAL A 23 -8.50 1.53 1.32
C VAL A 23 -8.54 1.95 -0.14
N LYS A 24 -9.67 1.74 -0.79
CA LYS A 24 -9.81 2.03 -2.21
C LYS A 24 -9.80 3.52 -2.48
N ASN A 25 -9.17 3.88 -3.59
CA ASN A 25 -9.07 5.27 -4.05
C ASN A 25 -8.43 6.21 -3.04
N PHE A 26 -7.58 5.67 -2.14
CA PHE A 26 -6.95 6.47 -1.11
C PHE A 26 -6.14 7.61 -1.73
N PHE A 27 -5.29 7.30 -2.70
CA PHE A 27 -4.43 8.31 -3.30
C PHE A 27 -5.21 9.29 -4.17
N THR A 28 -6.23 8.81 -4.89
CA THR A 28 -7.03 9.68 -5.74
C THR A 28 -7.93 10.60 -4.93
N ASN A 29 -8.36 10.18 -3.74
CA ASN A 29 -9.22 11.00 -2.88
C ASN A 29 -8.44 11.99 -2.02
N ASN A 30 -7.19 11.70 -1.69
CA ASN A 30 -6.41 12.51 -0.76
C ASN A 30 -5.37 13.40 -1.43
N TYR A 31 -5.08 13.19 -2.70
CA TYR A 31 -4.06 13.95 -3.42
C TYR A 31 -4.67 14.53 -4.69
N PRO A 32 -4.43 15.83 -4.96
CA PRO A 32 -5.02 16.49 -6.14
C PRO A 32 -4.38 16.06 -7.46
N GLU A 33 -3.19 15.47 -7.41
CA GLU A 33 -2.46 15.02 -8.59
C GLU A 33 -2.17 13.53 -8.50
N PRO A 34 -2.07 12.85 -9.65
CA PRO A 34 -1.73 11.43 -9.66
C PRO A 34 -0.36 11.18 -9.02
N ILE A 35 -0.30 10.17 -8.15
CA ILE A 35 0.94 9.71 -7.55
C ILE A 35 1.42 8.49 -8.34
N ILE A 36 2.63 8.56 -8.83
CA ILE A 36 3.22 7.49 -9.63
C ILE A 36 4.42 6.92 -8.90
N ASP A 37 4.41 5.59 -8.70
CA ASP A 37 5.51 4.87 -8.06
C ASP A 37 6.02 3.81 -9.03
N ASN A 38 7.30 3.92 -9.42
CA ASN A 38 7.93 3.02 -10.39
C ASN A 38 7.14 2.90 -11.70
N GLY A 39 6.54 4.00 -12.14
CA GLY A 39 5.74 4.02 -13.37
C GLY A 39 4.34 3.46 -13.21
N ILE A 40 3.95 3.08 -12.01
CA ILE A 40 2.62 2.53 -11.73
C ILE A 40 1.80 3.56 -10.97
N PRO A 41 0.63 3.96 -11.49
CA PRO A 41 -0.23 4.90 -10.77
C PRO A 41 -0.69 4.33 -9.43
N CYS A 42 -0.56 5.13 -8.37
CA CYS A 42 -1.04 4.75 -7.05
C CYS A 42 -2.50 5.16 -6.93
N VAL A 43 -3.38 4.20 -6.70
CA VAL A 43 -4.81 4.44 -6.54
C VAL A 43 -5.24 4.02 -5.14
N ASP A 44 -4.99 2.79 -4.77
CA ASP A 44 -5.41 2.20 -3.51
C ASP A 44 -4.24 2.12 -2.53
N MET A 45 -4.56 2.25 -1.24
CA MET A 45 -3.58 2.06 -0.17
C MET A 45 -3.83 0.70 0.47
N THR A 46 -2.81 -0.15 0.48
CA THR A 46 -2.87 -1.46 1.13
C THR A 46 -2.21 -1.36 2.50
N TYR A 47 -2.93 -1.77 3.53
CA TYR A 47 -2.42 -1.80 4.90
C TYR A 47 -2.02 -3.21 5.29
N LEU A 48 -0.80 -3.32 5.82
CA LEU A 48 -0.24 -4.58 6.28
C LEU A 48 0.17 -4.44 7.74
N TYR A 49 0.28 -5.57 8.42
CA TYR A 49 0.77 -5.58 9.80
C TYR A 49 1.83 -6.67 9.96
N LEU A 50 2.72 -6.47 10.91
CA LEU A 50 3.72 -7.47 11.28
C LEU A 50 3.23 -8.19 12.52
N GLU A 51 3.00 -9.49 12.39
CA GLU A 51 2.60 -10.31 13.52
C GLU A 51 3.83 -10.71 14.32
N ILE A 52 3.88 -10.30 15.57
CA ILE A 52 4.98 -10.61 16.48
C ILE A 52 4.52 -11.71 17.40
N ARG A 53 5.28 -12.80 17.43
CA ARG A 53 4.98 -13.94 18.27
C ARG A 53 5.95 -14.03 19.44
#